data_a6213a6866c08e130621357e20c4c58d
#
_entry.id   a6213a6866c08e130621357e20c4c58d
#
_cell.length_a   1.000
_cell.length_b   1.000
_cell.length_c   1.000
_cell.angle_alpha   90.00
_cell.angle_beta   90.00
_cell.angle_gamma   90.00
#
_symmetry.space_group_name_H-M   'P 1'
#
loop_
_entity.id
_entity.type
_entity.pdbx_description
1 polymer ?
#
loop_
_entity_poly.entity_id
_entity_poly.type
_entity_poly.pdbx_seq_one_letter_code
_entity_poly.pdbx_strand_id
1 'polypeptide(L)'
;MTDDPIGERHEIGDTLRDAEIEAAILALLAQRDEGKTICPSEAARVVFGDARFRERMDEVRAVAFALTDRGTIAITQRGAVVDGRSARGPIRLRLAGDAPRSDRP
;
A
#
# COMPACT_ATOMS: atom_id res chain seq x y z
N MET A 1 10.86 -32.39 -6.70
CA MET A 1 10.79 -31.93 -6.56
C MET A 1 11.20 -31.18 -6.62
N THR A 2 11.16 -30.77 -6.65
CA THR A 2 11.53 -30.19 -6.60
C THR A 2 11.69 -29.21 -6.81
N ASP A 3 11.27 -28.79 -7.01
CA ASP A 3 11.10 -27.91 -7.18
C ASP A 3 11.83 -26.91 -7.12
N ASP A 4 12.14 -26.42 -7.33
CA ASP A 4 12.68 -25.39 -7.41
C ASP A 4 12.66 -24.69 -6.18
N PRO A 5 13.17 -25.15 -5.20
CA PRO A 5 13.19 -24.54 -3.94
C PRO A 5 13.72 -23.13 -3.97
N ILE A 6 14.60 -22.84 -4.88
CA ILE A 6 15.15 -21.49 -4.94
C ILE A 6 14.09 -20.49 -5.30
N GLY A 7 13.27 -20.79 -6.28
CA GLY A 7 12.20 -19.90 -6.66
C GLY A 7 11.20 -19.75 -5.54
N GLU A 8 10.92 -20.85 -4.86
CA GLU A 8 9.97 -20.78 -3.77
C GLU A 8 10.48 -19.93 -2.65
N ARG A 9 11.76 -20.04 -2.34
CA ARG A 9 12.30 -19.24 -1.28
C ARG A 9 12.24 -17.77 -1.60
N HIS A 10 12.50 -17.44 -2.85
CA HIS A 10 12.41 -16.04 -3.27
C HIS A 10 11.01 -15.53 -3.12
N GLU A 11 10.04 -16.31 -3.52
CA GLU A 11 8.66 -15.91 -3.40
C GLU A 11 8.23 -15.74 -1.96
N ILE A 12 8.70 -16.63 -1.08
CA ILE A 12 8.34 -16.52 0.31
C ILE A 12 8.89 -15.24 0.90
N GLY A 13 10.13 -14.89 0.53
CA GLY A 13 10.74 -13.68 1.03
C GLY A 13 9.96 -12.45 0.57
N ASP A 14 9.56 -12.45 -0.71
CA ASP A 14 8.79 -11.33 -1.23
C ASP A 14 7.44 -11.27 -0.55
N THR A 15 6.81 -12.40 -0.30
CA THR A 15 5.52 -12.45 0.35
C THR A 15 5.59 -11.89 1.76
N LEU A 16 6.63 -12.26 2.51
CA LEU A 16 6.78 -11.75 3.86
C LEU A 16 7.01 -10.24 3.86
N ARG A 17 7.79 -9.75 2.90
CA ARG A 17 8.03 -8.34 2.80
C ARG A 17 6.74 -7.61 2.44
N ASP A 18 5.98 -8.17 1.53
CA ASP A 18 4.71 -7.59 1.15
C ASP A 18 3.77 -7.54 2.34
N ALA A 19 3.75 -8.59 3.15
CA ALA A 19 2.90 -8.62 4.33
C ALA A 19 3.31 -7.55 5.34
N GLU A 20 4.60 -7.30 5.46
CA GLU A 20 5.07 -6.23 6.35
C GLU A 20 4.62 -4.86 5.84
N ILE A 21 4.71 -4.65 4.54
CA ILE A 21 4.29 -3.38 3.96
C ILE A 21 2.79 -3.21 4.12
N GLU A 22 2.04 -4.26 3.86
CA GLU A 22 0.60 -4.21 4.00
C GLU A 22 0.22 -3.86 5.44
N ALA A 23 0.85 -4.53 6.41
CA ALA A 23 0.56 -4.30 7.81
C ALA A 23 0.88 -2.85 8.19
N ALA A 24 1.98 -2.32 7.65
CA ALA A 24 2.36 -0.94 7.95
C ALA A 24 1.33 0.05 7.40
N ILE A 25 0.88 -0.19 6.17
CA ILE A 25 -0.13 0.68 5.57
C ILE A 25 -1.39 0.68 6.42
N LEU A 26 -1.86 -0.50 6.76
CA LEU A 26 -3.12 -0.60 7.49
C LEU A 26 -3.01 -0.06 8.91
N ALA A 27 -1.86 -0.29 9.55
CA ALA A 27 -1.66 0.24 10.91
C ALA A 27 -1.62 1.76 10.91
N LEU A 28 -0.95 2.35 9.92
CA LEU A 28 -0.89 3.80 9.84
C LEU A 28 -2.28 4.38 9.57
N LEU A 29 -3.03 3.74 8.70
CA LEU A 29 -4.38 4.23 8.41
C LEU A 29 -5.28 4.07 9.62
N ALA A 30 -5.09 3.01 10.40
CA ALA A 30 -5.90 2.81 11.59
C ALA A 30 -5.64 3.89 12.66
N GLN A 31 -4.46 4.49 12.62
CA GLN A 31 -4.12 5.54 13.58
C GLN A 31 -4.63 6.91 13.17
N ARG A 32 -5.10 7.05 11.93
CA ARG A 32 -5.62 8.33 11.47
C ARG A 32 -7.10 8.41 11.77
N ASP A 33 -7.61 9.62 11.80
CA ASP A 33 -9.04 9.81 11.90
C ASP A 33 -9.70 9.31 10.64
N GLU A 34 -10.97 9.00 10.76
CA GLU A 34 -11.74 8.47 9.65
C GLU A 34 -11.61 9.39 8.44
N GLY A 35 -11.38 8.82 7.28
CA GLY A 35 -11.26 9.60 6.06
C GLY A 35 -9.92 10.20 5.80
N LYS A 36 -8.99 10.08 6.73
CA LYS A 36 -7.67 10.65 6.55
C LYS A 36 -6.79 9.72 5.73
N THR A 37 -5.75 10.27 5.16
CA THR A 37 -4.88 9.55 4.25
C THR A 37 -3.45 9.50 4.77
N ILE A 38 -2.67 8.61 4.20
CA ILE A 38 -1.23 8.59 4.42
C ILE A 38 -0.53 8.65 3.08
N CYS A 39 0.73 9.04 3.11
CA CYS A 39 1.58 8.97 1.94
C CYS A 39 2.23 7.60 1.89
N PRO A 40 2.41 7.01 0.72
CA PRO A 40 3.10 5.71 0.66
C PRO A 40 4.47 5.74 1.32
N SER A 41 5.15 6.88 1.31
CA SER A 41 6.46 6.97 1.92
C SER A 41 6.40 6.77 3.43
N GLU A 42 5.26 7.07 4.06
CA GLU A 42 5.15 6.83 5.50
C GLU A 42 5.26 5.34 5.79
N ALA A 43 4.59 4.51 5.00
CA ALA A 43 4.69 3.07 5.17
C ALA A 43 6.09 2.58 4.84
N ALA A 44 6.69 3.15 3.81
CA ALA A 44 8.03 2.75 3.42
C ALA A 44 9.03 3.02 4.54
N ARG A 45 8.88 4.15 5.21
CA ARG A 45 9.77 4.47 6.32
C ARG A 45 9.60 3.52 7.48
N VAL A 46 8.37 3.10 7.75
CA VAL A 46 8.13 2.17 8.84
C VAL A 46 8.81 0.83 8.56
N VAL A 47 8.73 0.35 7.34
CA VAL A 47 9.24 -0.97 7.01
C VAL A 47 10.74 -0.96 6.76
N PHE A 48 11.24 0.05 6.06
CA PHE A 48 12.63 0.05 5.60
C PHE A 48 13.53 1.08 6.29
N GLY A 49 12.96 2.00 7.03
CA GLY A 49 13.72 3.03 7.73
C GLY A 49 14.00 4.23 6.87
N ASP A 50 14.39 5.32 7.53
CA ASP A 50 14.59 6.60 6.87
C ASP A 50 15.74 6.56 5.85
N ALA A 51 16.72 5.71 6.07
CA ALA A 51 17.88 5.69 5.19
C ALA A 51 17.60 4.94 3.89
N ARG A 52 16.63 4.03 3.90
CA ARG A 52 16.46 3.13 2.78
C ARG A 52 15.11 3.20 2.09
N PHE A 53 14.17 3.94 2.64
CA PHE A 53 12.80 3.85 2.15
C PHE A 53 12.67 4.31 0.69
N ARG A 54 13.49 5.27 0.27
CA ARG A 54 13.33 5.80 -1.09
C ARG A 54 13.59 4.76 -2.16
N GLU A 55 14.52 3.86 -1.89
CA GLU A 55 14.85 2.84 -2.89
C GLU A 55 13.85 1.70 -2.90
N ARG A 56 12.89 1.71 -1.97
CA ARG A 56 11.90 0.66 -1.86
C ARG A 56 10.49 1.11 -2.17
N MET A 57 10.36 2.30 -2.72
CA MET A 57 9.02 2.84 -2.99
C MET A 57 8.25 2.01 -4.00
N ASP A 58 8.93 1.40 -4.97
CA ASP A 58 8.23 0.58 -5.94
C ASP A 58 7.54 -0.60 -5.28
N GLU A 59 8.18 -1.20 -4.30
CA GLU A 59 7.57 -2.31 -3.57
C GLU A 59 6.35 -1.84 -2.80
N VAL A 60 6.43 -0.69 -2.17
CA VAL A 60 5.32 -0.17 -1.41
C VAL A 60 4.14 0.14 -2.33
N ARG A 61 4.41 0.73 -3.48
CA ARG A 61 3.35 1.01 -4.43
C ARG A 61 2.69 -0.24 -4.94
N ALA A 62 3.48 -1.28 -5.19
CA ALA A 62 2.92 -2.54 -5.67
C ALA A 62 1.96 -3.13 -4.64
N VAL A 63 2.32 -3.08 -3.35
CA VAL A 63 1.45 -3.57 -2.31
C VAL A 63 0.18 -2.72 -2.21
N ALA A 64 0.34 -1.40 -2.34
CA ALA A 64 -0.82 -0.51 -2.29
C ALA A 64 -1.77 -0.81 -3.44
N PHE A 65 -1.24 -1.08 -4.63
CA PHE A 65 -2.09 -1.41 -5.76
C PHE A 65 -2.84 -2.72 -5.52
N ALA A 66 -2.17 -3.71 -4.94
CA ALA A 66 -2.82 -4.97 -4.63
C ALA A 66 -3.93 -4.78 -3.60
N LEU A 67 -3.70 -3.95 -2.60
CA LEU A 67 -4.73 -3.66 -1.60
C LEU A 67 -5.91 -2.94 -2.24
N THR A 68 -5.65 -2.07 -3.19
CA THR A 68 -6.70 -1.39 -3.92
C THR A 68 -7.52 -2.37 -4.74
N ASP A 69 -6.83 -3.32 -5.39
CA ASP A 69 -7.52 -4.31 -6.19
C ASP A 69 -8.45 -5.17 -5.36
N ARG A 70 -8.10 -5.38 -4.08
CA ARG A 70 -8.94 -6.15 -3.18
C ARG A 70 -10.02 -5.31 -2.50
N GLY A 71 -10.02 -4.01 -2.77
CA GLY A 71 -11.01 -3.14 -2.18
C GLY A 71 -10.74 -2.76 -0.73
N THR A 72 -9.52 -2.99 -0.26
CA THR A 72 -9.17 -2.70 1.13
C THR A 72 -8.86 -1.23 1.33
N ILE A 73 -8.19 -0.61 0.37
CA ILE A 73 -7.87 0.81 0.44
C ILE A 73 -8.23 1.48 -0.88
N ALA A 74 -8.19 2.79 -0.88
CA ALA A 74 -8.37 3.57 -2.09
C ALA A 74 -7.15 4.47 -2.26
N ILE A 75 -6.81 4.76 -3.50
CA ILE A 75 -5.73 5.69 -3.82
C ILE A 75 -6.35 6.97 -4.28
N THR A 76 -5.85 8.08 -3.74
CA THR A 76 -6.42 9.38 -4.05
C THR A 76 -5.36 10.36 -4.48
N GLN A 77 -5.78 11.39 -5.22
CA GLN A 77 -4.97 12.55 -5.51
C GLN A 77 -5.87 13.74 -5.34
N ARG A 78 -5.43 14.70 -4.58
CA ARG A 78 -6.21 15.92 -4.36
C ARG A 78 -7.62 15.60 -3.87
N GLY A 79 -7.73 14.57 -3.07
CA GLY A 79 -9.01 14.21 -2.47
C GLY A 79 -9.90 13.32 -3.31
N ALA A 80 -9.54 13.08 -4.56
CA ALA A 80 -10.37 12.25 -5.44
C ALA A 80 -9.74 10.89 -5.64
N VAL A 81 -10.57 9.86 -5.70
CA VAL A 81 -10.08 8.52 -5.96
C VAL A 81 -9.57 8.44 -7.39
N VAL A 82 -8.40 7.86 -7.57
CA VAL A 82 -7.79 7.73 -8.89
C VAL A 82 -7.26 6.32 -9.06
N ASP A 83 -6.94 5.98 -10.30
CA ASP A 83 -6.27 4.72 -10.59
C ASP A 83 -4.78 4.96 -10.33
N GLY A 84 -4.27 4.37 -9.25
CA GLY A 84 -2.90 4.62 -8.84
C GLY A 84 -1.88 4.23 -9.89
N ARG A 85 -2.20 3.22 -10.68
CA ARG A 85 -1.24 2.74 -11.68
C ARG A 85 -1.06 3.72 -12.82
N SER A 86 -2.07 4.51 -13.12
CA SER A 86 -1.97 5.49 -14.20
C SER A 86 -1.82 6.91 -13.70
N ALA A 87 -1.96 7.14 -12.41
CA ALA A 87 -1.88 8.49 -11.86
C ALA A 87 -0.44 8.98 -11.90
N ARG A 88 -0.28 10.25 -12.14
CA ARG A 88 1.03 10.87 -12.13
C ARG A 88 1.14 11.77 -10.92
N GLY A 89 2.32 11.77 -10.32
CA GLY A 89 2.59 12.62 -9.18
C GLY A 89 2.24 11.92 -7.89
N PRO A 90 2.29 12.66 -6.80
CA PRO A 90 2.09 12.08 -5.49
C PRO A 90 0.69 11.52 -5.31
N ILE A 91 0.60 10.38 -4.67
CA ILE A 91 -0.68 9.77 -4.35
C ILE A 91 -0.80 9.63 -2.85
N ARG A 92 -2.04 9.47 -2.39
CA ARG A 92 -2.34 9.25 -0.99
C ARG A 92 -3.14 7.97 -0.87
N LEU A 93 -3.09 7.34 0.29
CA LEU A 93 -3.78 6.09 0.55
C LEU A 93 -4.82 6.32 1.64
N ARG A 94 -5.98 5.70 1.51
CA ARG A 94 -7.06 5.85 2.46
C ARG A 94 -7.78 4.50 2.58
N LEU A 95 -8.35 4.24 3.76
CA LEU A 95 -9.15 3.03 3.91
C LEU A 95 -10.38 3.13 3.01
N ALA A 96 -10.66 2.07 2.28
CA ALA A 96 -11.77 2.10 1.34
C ALA A 96 -13.10 2.28 2.07
N GLY A 97 -13.22 1.73 3.25
CA GLY A 97 -14.44 1.87 4.02
C GLY A 97 -14.74 3.28 4.45
N ASP A 98 -13.71 4.13 4.45
CA ASP A 98 -13.89 5.52 4.83
C ASP A 98 -14.27 6.38 3.63
N ALA A 99 -14.25 5.81 2.45
CA ALA A 99 -14.60 6.57 1.27
C ALA A 99 -16.07 6.93 1.37
N PRO A 100 -16.39 8.12 1.01
CA PRO A 100 -17.76 8.56 1.14
C PRO A 100 -18.57 7.77 0.27
N ARG A 101 -18.97 6.99 0.41
CA ARG A 101 -19.59 6.27 -0.35
C ARG A 101 -20.69 6.49 -0.44
N SER A 102 -20.72 6.81 -0.09
CA SER A 102 -21.54 6.99 -0.22
C SER A 102 -22.18 6.96 -1.19
N ASP A 103 -22.00 7.06 -1.67
CA ASP A 103 -22.40 6.99 -2.69
C ASP A 103 -23.27 6.14 -2.72
N ARG A 104 -23.69 5.86 -2.09
CA ARG A 104 -24.34 5.12 -2.13
C ARG A 104 -25.21 5.33 -2.01
N PRO A 105 -25.68 5.33 -2.26
CA PRO A 105 -26.64 5.49 -2.36
C PRO A 105 -27.30 5.28 -2.02
#